data_08d0cbcdb5b67b7599745a38d355ef60
#
_entry.id   08d0cbcdb5b67b7599745a38d355ef60
#
_cell.length_a   1.000
_cell.length_b   1.000
_cell.length_c   1.000
_cell.angle_alpha   90.00
_cell.angle_beta   90.00
_cell.angle_gamma   90.00
#
_symmetry.space_group_name_H-M   'P 1'
#
loop_
_entity.id
_entity.type
_entity.pdbx_description
1 polymer ?
#
loop_
_entity_poly.entity_id
_entity_poly.type
_entity_poly.pdbx_seq_one_letter_code
_entity_poly.pdbx_strand_id
1 'polypeptide(L)'
;NHDTQRGQALESTVEEWFKPAAYALILLREDGLPCLFYGDYYGIEGEFAQENFQEILDTLLYARKDLAYGEQTDYFDDPNCIGWTRSGNEDGAPLAVTISNDAANSKSMEIGSDWAGQTFYDILGNCSDTVTIDEDGWGDFPVSEKSVSVWTIQD
;
A
#
# COMPACT_ATOMS: atom_id res chain seq x y z
N ASN A 1 -13.07 11.45 3.60
CA ASN A 1 -14.15 11.94 2.73
C ASN A 1 -14.56 13.35 3.17
N HIS A 2 -15.37 14.04 2.38
CA HIS A 2 -15.75 15.43 2.64
C HIS A 2 -16.58 15.64 3.94
N ASP A 3 -17.32 14.64 4.40
CA ASP A 3 -18.16 14.75 5.60
C ASP A 3 -17.35 14.72 6.90
N THR A 4 -16.19 14.07 6.89
CA THR A 4 -15.34 13.86 8.06
C THR A 4 -14.11 14.76 8.10
N GLN A 5 -13.99 15.71 7.16
CA GLN A 5 -12.89 16.68 7.13
C GLN A 5 -12.92 17.64 8.32
N ARG A 6 -11.78 18.25 8.62
CA ARG A 6 -11.68 19.29 9.66
C ARG A 6 -12.68 20.41 9.40
N GLY A 7 -13.36 20.84 10.44
CA GLY A 7 -14.40 21.87 10.38
C GLY A 7 -15.78 21.39 9.93
N GLN A 8 -15.94 20.12 9.58
CA GLN A 8 -17.25 19.55 9.25
C GLN A 8 -17.96 19.02 10.52
N ALA A 9 -19.29 18.89 10.45
CA ALA A 9 -20.12 18.45 11.59
C ALA A 9 -19.79 17.02 12.08
N LEU A 10 -19.27 16.18 11.21
CA LEU A 10 -18.87 14.80 11.48
C LEU A 10 -17.34 14.65 11.49
N GLU A 11 -16.61 15.69 11.88
CA GLU A 11 -15.15 15.68 11.87
C GLU A 11 -14.58 14.40 12.51
N SER A 12 -13.87 13.62 11.71
CA SER A 12 -13.17 12.39 12.10
C SER A 12 -12.12 12.07 11.02
N THR A 13 -11.05 12.81 11.03
CA THR A 13 -9.99 12.66 10.02
C THR A 13 -9.12 11.44 10.30
N VAL A 14 -8.67 10.79 9.21
CA VAL A 14 -7.52 9.86 9.27
C VAL A 14 -6.27 10.70 9.55
N GLU A 15 -5.42 10.23 10.47
CA GLU A 15 -4.12 10.86 10.74
C GLU A 15 -3.30 10.99 9.45
N GLU A 16 -2.65 12.14 9.24
CA GLU A 16 -1.96 12.43 7.99
C GLU A 16 -0.88 11.40 7.65
N TRP A 17 -0.12 10.95 8.66
CA TRP A 17 0.90 9.91 8.48
C TRP A 17 0.33 8.56 8.04
N PHE A 18 -0.95 8.26 8.37
CA PHE A 18 -1.60 7.00 8.03
C PHE A 18 -2.37 7.06 6.70
N LYS A 19 -2.59 8.24 6.13
CA LYS A 19 -3.33 8.39 4.86
C LYS A 19 -2.77 7.55 3.71
N PRO A 20 -1.44 7.50 3.47
CA PRO A 20 -0.88 6.62 2.45
C PRO A 20 -1.23 5.14 2.66
N ALA A 21 -1.13 4.64 3.90
CA ALA A 21 -1.52 3.28 4.25
C ALA A 21 -3.03 3.02 4.08
N ALA A 22 -3.87 3.98 4.49
CA ALA A 22 -5.31 3.90 4.29
C ALA A 22 -5.69 3.84 2.81
N TYR A 23 -5.03 4.63 1.96
CA TYR A 23 -5.23 4.56 0.50
C TYR A 23 -4.70 3.26 -0.11
N ALA A 24 -3.57 2.73 0.35
CA ALA A 24 -3.11 1.42 -0.08
C ALA A 24 -4.15 0.32 0.25
N LEU A 25 -4.75 0.36 1.45
CA LEU A 25 -5.81 -0.57 1.86
C LEU A 25 -7.04 -0.55 0.94
N ILE A 26 -7.50 0.62 0.51
CA ILE A 26 -8.70 0.71 -0.34
C ILE A 26 -8.41 0.57 -1.83
N LEU A 27 -7.18 0.88 -2.28
CA LEU A 27 -6.81 0.84 -3.70
C LEU A 27 -6.27 -0.53 -4.13
N LEU A 28 -5.51 -1.23 -3.28
CA LEU A 28 -4.71 -2.37 -3.71
C LEU A 28 -5.28 -3.73 -3.29
N ARG A 29 -6.34 -3.75 -2.48
CA ARG A 29 -7.07 -4.97 -2.17
C ARG A 29 -8.03 -5.34 -3.32
N GLU A 30 -8.40 -6.62 -3.38
CA GLU A 30 -9.25 -7.18 -4.44
C GLU A 30 -10.66 -6.58 -4.43
N ASP A 31 -11.27 -6.58 -3.26
CA ASP A 31 -12.66 -6.16 -3.08
C ASP A 31 -12.82 -4.65 -2.91
N GLY A 32 -13.95 -4.15 -3.36
CA GLY A 32 -14.41 -2.79 -3.15
C GLY A 32 -14.24 -1.87 -4.35
N LEU A 33 -15.02 -0.80 -4.33
CA LEU A 33 -14.93 0.30 -5.28
C LEU A 33 -14.34 1.51 -4.57
N PRO A 34 -13.04 1.79 -4.72
CA PRO A 34 -12.38 2.86 -4.00
C PRO A 34 -12.82 4.23 -4.50
N CYS A 35 -12.82 5.20 -3.58
CA CYS A 35 -13.06 6.60 -3.89
C CYS A 35 -11.94 7.45 -3.29
N LEU A 36 -11.26 8.23 -4.14
CA LEU A 36 -10.28 9.23 -3.71
C LEU A 36 -11.01 10.52 -3.31
N PHE A 37 -10.60 11.08 -2.18
CA PHE A 37 -11.06 12.39 -1.79
C PHE A 37 -10.24 13.47 -2.51
N TYR A 38 -10.93 14.42 -3.15
CA TYR A 38 -10.31 15.51 -3.92
C TYR A 38 -9.28 16.29 -3.10
N GLY A 39 -9.61 16.60 -1.84
CA GLY A 39 -8.74 17.36 -0.96
C GLY A 39 -7.46 16.63 -0.54
N ASP A 40 -7.46 15.29 -0.50
CA ASP A 40 -6.22 14.51 -0.28
C ASP A 40 -5.33 14.52 -1.53
N TYR A 41 -5.93 14.53 -2.73
CA TYR A 41 -5.16 14.53 -3.97
C TYR A 41 -4.56 15.89 -4.31
N TYR A 42 -5.35 16.97 -4.21
CA TYR A 42 -4.92 18.32 -4.61
C TYR A 42 -4.51 19.24 -3.45
N GLY A 43 -4.71 18.81 -2.21
CA GLY A 43 -4.57 19.65 -1.02
C GLY A 43 -5.81 20.47 -0.72
N ILE A 44 -5.80 21.12 0.43
CA ILE A 44 -6.87 22.01 0.90
C ILE A 44 -6.23 23.33 1.32
N GLU A 45 -6.82 24.45 0.86
CA GLU A 45 -6.40 25.80 1.24
C GLU A 45 -7.30 26.41 2.33
N GLY A 46 -6.84 27.46 3.00
CA GLY A 46 -7.61 28.24 3.97
C GLY A 46 -7.39 27.82 5.42
N GLU A 47 -8.43 27.97 6.26
CA GLU A 47 -8.34 27.74 7.70
C GLU A 47 -7.96 26.31 8.08
N PHE A 48 -8.42 25.32 7.29
CA PHE A 48 -8.15 23.89 7.49
C PHE A 48 -7.20 23.34 6.42
N ALA A 49 -6.17 24.12 6.10
CA ALA A 49 -5.20 23.77 5.07
C ALA A 49 -4.55 22.40 5.32
N GLN A 50 -4.36 21.64 4.25
CA GLN A 50 -3.73 20.33 4.23
C GLN A 50 -2.86 20.21 2.99
N GLU A 51 -1.66 19.66 3.14
CA GLU A 51 -0.79 19.31 2.01
C GLU A 51 -1.43 18.23 1.14
N ASN A 52 -1.07 18.21 -0.14
CA ASN A 52 -1.52 17.17 -1.04
C ASN A 52 -0.71 15.88 -0.88
N PHE A 53 -1.32 14.77 -1.26
CA PHE A 53 -0.70 13.44 -1.34
C PHE A 53 -0.58 12.97 -2.80
N GLN A 54 -0.57 13.88 -3.75
CA GLN A 54 -0.67 13.57 -5.17
C GLN A 54 0.37 12.57 -5.64
N GLU A 55 1.64 12.77 -5.33
CA GLU A 55 2.74 11.91 -5.78
C GLU A 55 2.56 10.45 -5.35
N ILE A 56 2.25 10.24 -4.08
CA ILE A 56 2.04 8.89 -3.56
C ILE A 56 0.73 8.28 -4.08
N LEU A 57 -0.32 9.09 -4.24
CA LEU A 57 -1.59 8.64 -4.79
C LEU A 57 -1.48 8.27 -6.27
N ASP A 58 -0.69 8.99 -7.06
CA ASP A 58 -0.41 8.63 -8.45
C ASP A 58 0.28 7.26 -8.54
N THR A 59 1.24 6.98 -7.65
CA THR A 59 1.91 5.67 -7.58
C THR A 59 0.94 4.56 -7.17
N LEU A 60 0.08 4.82 -6.18
CA LEU A 60 -0.93 3.84 -5.75
C LEU A 60 -2.01 3.60 -6.82
N LEU A 61 -2.38 4.62 -7.59
CA LEU A 61 -3.30 4.49 -8.72
C LEU A 61 -2.68 3.68 -9.86
N TYR A 62 -1.39 3.91 -10.15
CA TYR A 62 -0.64 3.07 -11.08
C TYR A 62 -0.64 1.61 -10.60
N ALA A 63 -0.27 1.37 -9.34
CA ALA A 63 -0.25 0.01 -8.79
C ALA A 63 -1.63 -0.67 -8.88
N ARG A 64 -2.73 0.06 -8.59
CA ARG A 64 -4.08 -0.48 -8.74
C ARG A 64 -4.41 -0.87 -10.18
N LYS A 65 -4.03 -0.01 -11.12
CA LYS A 65 -4.38 -0.18 -12.54
C LYS A 65 -3.56 -1.26 -13.22
N ASP A 66 -2.27 -1.34 -12.90
CA ASP A 66 -1.32 -2.11 -13.70
C ASP A 66 -0.69 -3.31 -12.93
N LEU A 67 -0.84 -3.39 -11.57
CA LEU A 67 -0.18 -4.41 -10.75
C LEU A 67 -1.12 -5.21 -9.84
N ALA A 68 -2.24 -4.63 -9.38
CA ALA A 68 -3.09 -5.25 -8.35
C ALA A 68 -4.03 -6.33 -8.93
N TYR A 69 -3.48 -7.35 -9.57
CA TYR A 69 -4.19 -8.46 -10.21
C TYR A 69 -3.92 -9.80 -9.51
N GLY A 70 -4.70 -10.82 -9.90
CA GLY A 70 -4.57 -12.17 -9.37
C GLY A 70 -5.26 -12.35 -8.02
N GLU A 71 -5.05 -13.52 -7.42
CA GLU A 71 -5.63 -13.88 -6.13
C GLU A 71 -5.00 -13.05 -4.99
N GLN A 72 -5.82 -12.73 -3.98
CA GLN A 72 -5.37 -12.05 -2.78
C GLN A 72 -5.18 -13.05 -1.63
N THR A 73 -4.05 -12.92 -0.92
CA THR A 73 -3.81 -13.60 0.35
C THR A 73 -3.51 -12.58 1.43
N ASP A 74 -4.25 -12.63 2.54
CA ASP A 74 -4.13 -11.70 3.66
C ASP A 74 -3.24 -12.26 4.77
N TYR A 75 -2.38 -11.42 5.35
CA TYR A 75 -1.49 -11.68 6.49
C TYR A 75 -1.76 -10.67 7.60
N PHE A 76 -2.89 -10.82 8.29
CA PHE A 76 -3.41 -9.92 9.33
C PHE A 76 -3.28 -10.51 10.73
N ASP A 77 -2.19 -11.24 10.97
CA ASP A 77 -1.88 -11.97 12.20
C ASP A 77 -1.20 -11.12 13.28
N ASP A 78 -0.68 -9.95 12.93
CA ASP A 78 -0.07 -8.99 13.86
C ASP A 78 -0.82 -7.64 13.79
N PRO A 79 -1.37 -7.13 14.92
CA PRO A 79 -2.14 -5.88 14.92
C PRO A 79 -1.30 -4.64 14.59
N ASN A 80 0.03 -4.71 14.69
CA ASN A 80 0.93 -3.60 14.40
C ASN A 80 1.63 -3.72 13.03
N CYS A 81 1.58 -4.90 12.42
CA CYS A 81 2.15 -5.13 11.09
C CYS A 81 1.26 -6.06 10.29
N ILE A 82 0.57 -5.54 9.32
CA ILE A 82 -0.28 -6.31 8.41
C ILE A 82 0.29 -6.28 6.99
N GLY A 83 -0.10 -7.25 6.19
CA GLY A 83 0.23 -7.29 4.77
C GLY A 83 -0.75 -8.13 3.97
N TRP A 84 -0.65 -8.05 2.68
CA TRP A 84 -1.32 -8.93 1.74
C TRP A 84 -0.54 -9.04 0.45
N THR A 85 -0.80 -10.09 -0.31
CA THR A 85 -0.23 -10.28 -1.64
C THR A 85 -1.32 -10.33 -2.69
N ARG A 86 -0.97 -9.99 -3.92
CA ARG A 86 -1.71 -10.24 -5.15
C ARG A 86 -0.79 -11.05 -6.06
N SER A 87 -1.26 -12.20 -6.54
CA SER A 87 -0.41 -13.17 -7.25
C SER A 87 0.05 -12.70 -8.64
N GLY A 88 -0.55 -11.62 -9.16
CA GLY A 88 -0.39 -11.24 -10.55
C GLY A 88 -1.16 -12.14 -11.50
N ASN A 89 -1.14 -11.81 -12.79
CA ASN A 89 -1.69 -12.60 -13.88
C ASN A 89 -1.07 -12.17 -15.22
N GLU A 90 -1.68 -12.54 -16.36
CA GLU A 90 -1.19 -12.16 -17.69
C GLU A 90 -1.21 -10.62 -17.94
N ASP A 91 -2.03 -9.89 -17.19
CA ASP A 91 -2.22 -8.43 -17.35
C ASP A 91 -1.35 -7.60 -16.39
N GLY A 92 -0.82 -8.18 -15.32
CA GLY A 92 -0.06 -7.42 -14.32
C GLY A 92 0.87 -8.27 -13.46
N ALA A 93 1.99 -7.66 -13.06
CA ALA A 93 2.98 -8.24 -12.17
C ALA A 93 2.41 -8.49 -10.75
N PRO A 94 3.03 -9.38 -9.97
CA PRO A 94 2.63 -9.63 -8.60
C PRO A 94 2.89 -8.41 -7.72
N LEU A 95 2.10 -8.29 -6.65
CA LEU A 95 2.17 -7.19 -5.71
C LEU A 95 2.17 -7.71 -4.27
N ALA A 96 3.03 -7.18 -3.42
CA ALA A 96 2.94 -7.35 -1.97
C ALA A 96 2.84 -5.98 -1.29
N VAL A 97 1.98 -5.87 -0.28
CA VAL A 97 1.85 -4.65 0.51
C VAL A 97 2.10 -4.97 1.98
N THR A 98 2.90 -4.15 2.63
CA THR A 98 3.18 -4.25 4.06
C THR A 98 2.91 -2.90 4.72
N ILE A 99 2.17 -2.90 5.83
CA ILE A 99 1.82 -1.70 6.59
C ILE A 99 2.24 -1.90 8.05
N SER A 100 2.93 -0.92 8.62
CA SER A 100 3.15 -0.81 10.06
C SER A 100 2.50 0.44 10.61
N ASN A 101 1.79 0.32 11.74
CA ASN A 101 1.24 1.45 12.49
C ASN A 101 2.08 1.80 13.72
N ASP A 102 3.22 1.13 13.92
CA ASP A 102 4.13 1.29 15.04
C ASP A 102 5.58 1.27 14.55
N ALA A 103 6.47 0.52 15.18
CA ALA A 103 7.88 0.39 14.81
C ALA A 103 8.07 -0.25 13.42
N ALA A 104 9.26 -0.05 12.84
CA ALA A 104 9.68 -0.79 11.65
C ALA A 104 9.58 -2.31 11.87
N ASN A 105 9.10 -3.03 10.89
CA ASN A 105 8.81 -4.45 10.97
C ASN A 105 9.05 -5.13 9.60
N SER A 106 8.78 -6.43 9.53
CA SER A 106 8.79 -7.22 8.31
C SER A 106 7.66 -8.25 8.34
N LYS A 107 7.11 -8.58 7.19
CA LYS A 107 6.07 -9.60 7.05
C LYS A 107 6.54 -10.67 6.05
N SER A 108 6.62 -11.93 6.53
CA SER A 108 6.85 -13.07 5.65
C SER A 108 5.55 -13.39 4.91
N MET A 109 5.58 -13.35 3.58
CA MET A 109 4.39 -13.54 2.75
C MET A 109 4.72 -14.36 1.51
N GLU A 110 3.78 -15.21 1.10
CA GLU A 110 3.86 -15.98 -0.14
C GLU A 110 3.35 -15.16 -1.31
N ILE A 111 4.15 -15.06 -2.36
CA ILE A 111 3.79 -14.41 -3.62
C ILE A 111 3.56 -15.41 -4.74
N GLY A 112 4.03 -16.64 -4.54
CA GLY A 112 3.95 -17.77 -5.45
C GLY A 112 5.30 -18.22 -6.01
N SER A 113 5.46 -19.54 -6.17
CA SER A 113 6.70 -20.16 -6.66
C SER A 113 7.05 -19.79 -8.10
N ASP A 114 6.09 -19.33 -8.89
CA ASP A 114 6.33 -18.82 -10.25
C ASP A 114 7.26 -17.60 -10.26
N TRP A 115 7.38 -16.91 -9.12
CA TRP A 115 8.23 -15.73 -8.93
C TRP A 115 9.54 -16.04 -8.20
N ALA A 116 9.87 -17.32 -7.99
CA ALA A 116 11.11 -17.71 -7.32
C ALA A 116 12.34 -17.11 -8.00
N GLY A 117 13.25 -16.54 -7.20
CA GLY A 117 14.46 -15.87 -7.66
C GLY A 117 14.25 -14.45 -8.18
N GLN A 118 13.00 -13.98 -8.32
CA GLN A 118 12.73 -12.58 -8.69
C GLN A 118 13.01 -11.65 -7.50
N THR A 119 13.44 -10.44 -7.81
CA THR A 119 13.73 -9.41 -6.81
C THR A 119 12.67 -8.32 -6.86
N PHE A 120 12.08 -8.05 -5.71
CA PHE A 120 11.06 -7.03 -5.49
C PHE A 120 11.67 -5.78 -4.87
N TYR A 121 11.14 -4.62 -5.20
CA TYR A 121 11.50 -3.34 -4.63
C TYR A 121 10.23 -2.55 -4.25
N ASP A 122 10.35 -1.63 -3.29
CA ASP A 122 9.26 -0.76 -2.86
C ASP A 122 9.06 0.40 -3.84
N ILE A 123 7.95 0.41 -4.58
CA ILE A 123 7.64 1.46 -5.57
C ILE A 123 7.26 2.80 -4.91
N LEU A 124 6.94 2.82 -3.62
CA LEU A 124 6.73 4.05 -2.87
C LEU A 124 8.04 4.68 -2.39
N GLY A 125 9.13 3.91 -2.40
CA GLY A 125 10.45 4.37 -1.98
C GLY A 125 10.60 4.60 -0.47
N ASN A 126 9.67 4.09 0.35
CA ASN A 126 9.71 4.21 1.80
C ASN A 126 10.69 3.23 2.45
N CYS A 127 11.04 2.17 1.74
CA CYS A 127 12.06 1.19 2.10
C CYS A 127 13.06 1.05 0.95
N SER A 128 14.36 1.13 1.26
CA SER A 128 15.44 1.00 0.27
C SER A 128 15.92 -0.43 0.07
N ASP A 129 15.43 -1.37 0.88
CA ASP A 129 15.79 -2.77 0.79
C ASP A 129 15.14 -3.41 -0.45
N THR A 130 15.64 -4.56 -0.83
CA THR A 130 15.04 -5.41 -1.85
C THR A 130 14.72 -6.78 -1.28
N VAL A 131 13.70 -7.44 -1.82
CA VAL A 131 13.26 -8.77 -1.38
C VAL A 131 13.43 -9.74 -2.54
N THR A 132 14.22 -10.80 -2.35
CA THR A 132 14.33 -11.89 -3.32
C THR A 132 13.45 -13.04 -2.87
N ILE A 133 12.57 -13.50 -3.76
CA ILE A 133 11.63 -14.59 -3.49
C ILE A 133 12.39 -15.92 -3.48
N ASP A 134 12.15 -16.74 -2.46
CA ASP A 134 12.76 -18.06 -2.31
C ASP A 134 12.17 -19.12 -3.28
N GLU A 135 12.69 -20.36 -3.20
CA GLU A 135 12.29 -21.47 -4.08
C GLU A 135 10.82 -21.90 -3.85
N ASP A 136 10.28 -21.64 -2.66
CA ASP A 136 8.92 -21.96 -2.27
C ASP A 136 7.92 -20.81 -2.55
N GLY A 137 8.40 -19.67 -3.06
CA GLY A 137 7.60 -18.51 -3.42
C GLY A 137 7.40 -17.50 -2.29
N TRP A 138 8.19 -17.58 -1.22
CA TRP A 138 8.09 -16.68 -0.06
C TRP A 138 9.12 -15.55 -0.11
N GLY A 139 8.79 -14.44 0.52
CA GLY A 139 9.69 -13.31 0.77
C GLY A 139 9.39 -12.65 2.10
N ASP A 140 10.43 -12.05 2.72
CA ASP A 140 10.31 -11.22 3.91
C ASP A 140 10.25 -9.76 3.49
N PHE A 141 9.07 -9.16 3.55
CA PHE A 141 8.79 -7.80 3.06
C PHE A 141 8.87 -6.78 4.20
N PRO A 142 9.95 -5.99 4.29
CA PRO A 142 10.11 -4.99 5.33
C PRO A 142 9.20 -3.79 5.14
N VAL A 143 8.97 -3.06 6.22
CA VAL A 143 8.28 -1.78 6.24
C VAL A 143 8.88 -0.88 7.32
N SER A 144 9.04 0.40 7.01
CA SER A 144 9.50 1.40 7.98
C SER A 144 8.45 1.67 9.07
N GLU A 145 8.86 2.30 10.17
CA GLU A 145 7.92 2.67 11.24
C GLU A 145 6.82 3.60 10.70
N LYS A 146 5.57 3.37 11.11
CA LYS A 146 4.39 4.16 10.73
C LYS A 146 4.31 4.44 9.23
N SER A 147 4.49 3.39 8.43
CA SER A 147 4.65 3.49 6.98
C SER A 147 3.90 2.39 6.25
N VAL A 148 3.91 2.49 4.94
CA VAL A 148 3.45 1.49 3.97
C VAL A 148 4.52 1.28 2.91
N SER A 149 4.76 0.04 2.53
CA SER A 149 5.59 -0.34 1.39
C SER A 149 4.78 -1.15 0.40
N VAL A 150 4.97 -0.89 -0.88
CA VAL A 150 4.29 -1.58 -1.99
C VAL A 150 5.37 -2.19 -2.89
N TRP A 151 5.44 -3.49 -2.86
CA TRP A 151 6.51 -4.29 -3.45
C TRP A 151 6.08 -4.92 -4.75
N THR A 152 6.89 -4.79 -5.79
CA THR A 152 6.73 -5.49 -7.08
C THR A 152 8.07 -5.68 -7.76
N ILE A 153 8.10 -6.45 -8.82
CA ILE A 153 9.30 -6.63 -9.65
C ILE A 153 9.58 -5.38 -10.50
N GLN A 154 10.83 -5.18 -10.87
CA GLN A 154 11.22 -4.14 -11.82
C GLN A 154 11.03 -4.67 -13.25
N ASP A 155 10.34 -3.90 -14.09
CA ASP A 155 10.22 -4.17 -15.52
C ASP A 155 11.59 -4.06 -16.25
#